data_264f9407fa1286aad0189115991906cd
#
_entry.id   264f9407fa1286aad0189115991906cd
#
_cell.length_a   1.000
_cell.length_b   1.000
_cell.length_c   1.000
_cell.angle_alpha   90.00
_cell.angle_beta   90.00
_cell.angle_gamma   90.00
#
_symmetry.space_group_name_H-M   'P 1'
#
loop_
_entity.id
_entity.type
_entity.pdbx_description
1 polymer ?
#
loop_
_entity_poly.entity_id
_entity_poly.type
_entity_poly.pdbx_seq_one_letter_code
_entity_poly.pdbx_strand_id
1 'polypeptide(L)'
;MHPQTFIFNFYREMKAFVFPGQGAQFVGMGKDLYDNNQTAKELFEKANDILGYRITDIMFDGTDEDLKQTKVTQPAVFLHSVISAICMGDAFDPKMTAGHSLGEFSALVAAGALSFEDGLRLVYARAMAMQKACEAQPSTMAAIIGLPDEKVEEICAAINGEGHVCVCANYNNPGQLVISGHVEAIGEACEQLKAAGAKRACR
;
A
#
# COMPACT_ATOMS: atom_id res chain seq x y z
N MET A 1 14.72 59.08 5.68
CA MET A 1 14.18 57.97 4.84
C MET A 1 14.84 56.68 5.29
N HIS A 2 14.11 55.83 6.03
CA HIS A 2 14.59 54.51 6.42
C HIS A 2 14.27 53.52 5.31
N PRO A 3 15.21 52.70 4.87
CA PRO A 3 14.91 51.61 3.92
C PRO A 3 14.10 50.56 4.66
N GLN A 4 12.87 50.35 4.22
CA GLN A 4 12.08 49.21 4.65
C GLN A 4 12.68 47.95 4.02
N THR A 5 13.34 47.13 4.83
CA THR A 5 13.80 45.80 4.43
C THR A 5 12.59 44.89 4.28
N PHE A 6 12.17 44.65 3.05
CA PHE A 6 11.20 43.60 2.75
C PHE A 6 11.86 42.25 2.95
N ILE A 7 11.66 41.62 4.09
CA ILE A 7 12.00 40.22 4.30
C ILE A 7 10.88 39.40 3.63
N PHE A 8 11.12 38.97 2.41
CA PHE A 8 10.32 37.95 1.77
C PHE A 8 10.57 36.62 2.50
N ASN A 9 9.58 36.19 3.29
CA ASN A 9 9.60 34.89 3.95
C ASN A 9 9.34 33.80 2.90
N PHE A 10 10.42 33.28 2.25
CA PHE A 10 10.38 32.22 1.25
C PHE A 10 10.25 30.81 1.85
N TYR A 11 9.80 30.65 3.08
CA TYR A 11 9.42 29.35 3.61
C TYR A 11 8.03 28.98 3.05
N ARG A 12 7.99 28.63 1.76
CA ARG A 12 6.87 27.86 1.24
C ARG A 12 6.93 26.50 1.95
N GLU A 13 5.92 26.20 2.77
CA GLU A 13 5.85 24.90 3.46
C GLU A 13 5.98 23.78 2.42
N MET A 14 7.00 22.96 2.57
CA MET A 14 7.23 21.80 1.73
C MET A 14 6.27 20.70 2.18
N LYS A 15 5.18 20.47 1.44
CA LYS A 15 4.21 19.42 1.74
C LYS A 15 4.57 18.15 0.97
N ALA A 16 4.68 17.03 1.70
CA ALA A 16 4.77 15.70 1.14
C ALA A 16 3.46 14.95 1.41
N PHE A 17 2.91 14.31 0.38
CA PHE A 17 1.75 13.45 0.51
C PHE A 17 2.18 11.99 0.32
N VAL A 18 1.81 11.14 1.27
CA VAL A 18 2.17 9.73 1.26
C VAL A 18 0.92 8.86 1.16
N PHE A 19 1.01 7.81 0.36
CA PHE A 19 -0.11 6.93 0.05
C PHE A 19 0.14 5.53 0.62
N PRO A 20 -0.84 4.97 1.37
CA PRO A 20 -0.68 3.70 2.04
C PRO A 20 -0.72 2.53 1.05
N GLY A 21 -0.22 1.40 1.53
CA GLY A 21 -0.36 0.10 0.88
C GLY A 21 -1.45 -0.77 1.48
N GLN A 22 -1.40 -2.06 1.15
CA GLN A 22 -2.28 -3.07 1.70
C GLN A 22 -2.19 -3.12 3.24
N GLY A 23 -3.34 -3.26 3.91
CA GLY A 23 -3.48 -3.16 5.36
C GLY A 23 -4.19 -1.87 5.82
N ALA A 24 -4.37 -0.89 4.92
CA ALA A 24 -5.07 0.36 5.20
C ALA A 24 -6.58 0.31 4.88
N GLN A 25 -7.09 -0.79 4.34
CA GLN A 25 -8.51 -0.97 4.02
C GLN A 25 -9.36 -1.16 5.29
N PHE A 26 -10.58 -0.66 5.24
CA PHE A 26 -11.60 -0.86 6.27
C PHE A 26 -13.01 -0.76 5.66
N VAL A 27 -13.97 -1.45 6.24
CA VAL A 27 -15.37 -1.41 5.78
C VAL A 27 -15.94 0.00 5.95
N GLY A 28 -16.61 0.51 4.92
CA GLY A 28 -17.13 1.88 4.88
C GLY A 28 -16.17 2.90 4.27
N MET A 29 -14.93 2.50 3.91
CA MET A 29 -13.95 3.43 3.33
C MET A 29 -14.46 4.10 2.06
N GLY A 30 -14.41 5.43 2.04
CA GLY A 30 -14.82 6.25 0.89
C GLY A 30 -16.34 6.48 0.75
N LYS A 31 -17.18 5.89 1.62
CA LYS A 31 -18.64 6.07 1.56
C LYS A 31 -19.05 7.53 1.84
N ASP A 32 -18.38 8.17 2.77
CA ASP A 32 -18.58 9.58 3.09
C ASP A 32 -18.26 10.50 1.90
N LEU A 33 -17.19 10.19 1.16
CA LEU A 33 -16.83 10.90 -0.07
C LEU A 33 -17.89 10.67 -1.15
N TYR A 34 -18.31 9.42 -1.35
CA TYR A 34 -19.34 9.06 -2.33
C TYR A 34 -20.67 9.76 -2.06
N ASP A 35 -21.11 9.82 -0.80
CA ASP A 35 -22.39 10.39 -0.41
C ASP A 35 -22.41 11.93 -0.48
N ASN A 36 -21.27 12.59 -0.26
CA ASN A 36 -21.21 14.05 -0.05
C ASN A 36 -20.43 14.83 -1.14
N ASN A 37 -19.80 14.14 -2.10
CA ASN A 37 -18.99 14.79 -3.14
C ASN A 37 -19.33 14.21 -4.53
N GLN A 38 -19.87 15.05 -5.41
CA GLN A 38 -20.30 14.63 -6.74
C GLN A 38 -19.14 14.09 -7.59
N THR A 39 -17.95 14.72 -7.54
CA THR A 39 -16.76 14.24 -8.25
C THR A 39 -16.32 12.88 -7.73
N ALA A 40 -16.33 12.67 -6.40
CA ALA A 40 -16.03 11.37 -5.84
C ALA A 40 -16.99 10.29 -6.32
N LYS A 41 -18.29 10.58 -6.31
CA LYS A 41 -19.32 9.65 -6.79
C LYS A 41 -19.09 9.25 -8.25
N GLU A 42 -18.83 10.21 -9.12
CA GLU A 42 -18.54 9.96 -10.55
C GLU A 42 -17.29 9.09 -10.73
N LEU A 43 -16.23 9.33 -9.94
CA LEU A 43 -15.01 8.53 -9.99
C LEU A 43 -15.21 7.10 -9.46
N PHE A 44 -15.99 6.92 -8.40
CA PHE A 44 -16.34 5.59 -7.90
C PHE A 44 -17.19 4.80 -8.89
N GLU A 45 -18.20 5.42 -9.52
CA GLU A 45 -19.01 4.75 -10.55
C GLU A 45 -18.16 4.41 -11.79
N LYS A 46 -17.29 5.31 -12.22
CA LYS A 46 -16.32 5.05 -13.29
C LYS A 46 -15.40 3.88 -12.95
N ALA A 47 -15.00 3.75 -11.68
CA ALA A 47 -14.19 2.63 -11.23
C ALA A 47 -14.96 1.30 -11.30
N ASN A 48 -16.26 1.27 -10.93
CA ASN A 48 -17.11 0.11 -11.09
C ASN A 48 -17.17 -0.35 -12.55
N ASP A 49 -17.32 0.61 -13.49
CA ASP A 49 -17.34 0.31 -14.94
C ASP A 49 -16.00 -0.26 -15.44
N ILE A 50 -14.87 0.34 -15.01
CA ILE A 50 -13.52 -0.12 -15.42
C ILE A 50 -13.24 -1.53 -14.90
N LEU A 51 -13.62 -1.82 -13.66
CA LEU A 51 -13.36 -3.12 -13.02
C LEU A 51 -14.34 -4.20 -13.49
N GLY A 52 -15.51 -3.83 -14.03
CA GLY A 52 -16.57 -4.75 -14.45
C GLY A 52 -17.37 -5.36 -13.30
N TYR A 53 -17.23 -4.83 -12.10
CA TYR A 53 -18.01 -5.18 -10.91
C TYR A 53 -18.11 -4.00 -9.94
N ARG A 54 -19.11 -4.04 -9.06
CA ARG A 54 -19.33 -2.96 -8.09
C ARG A 54 -18.41 -3.11 -6.89
N ILE A 55 -17.19 -2.57 -7.01
CA ILE A 55 -16.25 -2.54 -5.89
C ILE A 55 -16.78 -1.66 -4.74
N THR A 56 -17.59 -0.66 -5.06
CA THR A 56 -18.24 0.22 -4.09
C THR A 56 -19.10 -0.54 -3.09
N ASP A 57 -19.83 -1.57 -3.53
CA ASP A 57 -20.68 -2.36 -2.65
C ASP A 57 -19.84 -3.11 -1.61
N ILE A 58 -18.66 -3.60 -2.02
CA ILE A 58 -17.71 -4.25 -1.12
C ILE A 58 -17.03 -3.24 -0.19
N MET A 59 -16.62 -2.09 -0.71
CA MET A 59 -15.95 -1.05 0.08
C MET A 59 -16.85 -0.47 1.15
N PHE A 60 -18.14 -0.24 0.83
CA PHE A 60 -19.06 0.48 1.69
C PHE A 60 -19.77 -0.41 2.69
N ASP A 61 -20.27 -1.55 2.24
CA ASP A 61 -21.19 -2.39 2.99
C ASP A 61 -20.77 -3.90 3.00
N GLY A 62 -19.57 -4.24 2.45
CA GLY A 62 -19.02 -5.59 2.46
C GLY A 62 -18.47 -6.02 3.83
N THR A 63 -17.80 -7.16 3.86
CA THR A 63 -17.14 -7.69 5.06
C THR A 63 -15.64 -7.44 5.06
N ASP A 64 -15.00 -7.54 6.22
CA ASP A 64 -13.53 -7.49 6.33
C ASP A 64 -12.86 -8.59 5.49
N GLU A 65 -13.49 -9.77 5.40
CA GLU A 65 -13.01 -10.90 4.60
C GLU A 65 -13.05 -10.58 3.11
N ASP A 66 -14.10 -9.94 2.61
CA ASP A 66 -14.20 -9.52 1.22
C ASP A 66 -13.12 -8.50 0.88
N LEU A 67 -12.90 -7.53 1.78
CA LEU A 67 -11.86 -6.50 1.63
C LEU A 67 -10.43 -7.04 1.73
N LYS A 68 -10.19 -8.19 2.37
CA LYS A 68 -8.87 -8.83 2.46
C LYS A 68 -8.45 -9.56 1.20
N GLN A 69 -9.37 -9.85 0.28
CA GLN A 69 -9.02 -10.47 -1.00
C GLN A 69 -8.13 -9.52 -1.80
N THR A 70 -6.92 -9.95 -2.18
CA THR A 70 -5.92 -9.10 -2.87
C THR A 70 -6.48 -8.38 -4.09
N LYS A 71 -7.34 -9.05 -4.87
CA LYS A 71 -8.03 -8.47 -6.04
C LYS A 71 -8.98 -7.31 -5.69
N VAL A 72 -9.44 -7.23 -4.43
CA VAL A 72 -10.32 -6.18 -3.91
C VAL A 72 -9.52 -5.15 -3.12
N THR A 73 -8.66 -5.59 -2.22
CA THR A 73 -7.87 -4.72 -1.32
C THR A 73 -7.10 -3.66 -2.09
N GLN A 74 -6.35 -4.07 -3.12
CA GLN A 74 -5.48 -3.13 -3.83
C GLN A 74 -6.26 -2.05 -4.57
N PRO A 75 -7.27 -2.37 -5.40
CA PRO A 75 -8.12 -1.34 -6.00
C PRO A 75 -8.86 -0.48 -4.97
N ALA A 76 -9.37 -1.04 -3.88
CA ALA A 76 -10.09 -0.29 -2.85
C ALA A 76 -9.21 0.78 -2.18
N VAL A 77 -7.98 0.41 -1.76
CA VAL A 77 -7.01 1.35 -1.17
C VAL A 77 -6.58 2.41 -2.18
N PHE A 78 -6.35 2.02 -3.44
CA PHE A 78 -6.03 2.96 -4.52
C PHE A 78 -7.17 3.97 -4.73
N LEU A 79 -8.40 3.51 -4.87
CA LEU A 79 -9.57 4.36 -5.10
C LEU A 79 -9.77 5.36 -3.96
N HIS A 80 -9.76 4.88 -2.72
CA HIS A 80 -9.88 5.74 -1.56
C HIS A 80 -8.78 6.81 -1.52
N SER A 81 -7.53 6.41 -1.75
CA SER A 81 -6.37 7.29 -1.73
C SER A 81 -6.44 8.39 -2.81
N VAL A 82 -6.68 7.98 -4.07
CA VAL A 82 -6.67 8.91 -5.21
C VAL A 82 -7.90 9.82 -5.19
N ILE A 83 -9.08 9.27 -4.92
CA ILE A 83 -10.31 10.07 -4.87
C ILE A 83 -10.24 11.07 -3.72
N SER A 84 -9.71 10.67 -2.55
CA SER A 84 -9.48 11.62 -1.44
C SER A 84 -8.57 12.77 -1.86
N ALA A 85 -7.45 12.48 -2.53
CA ALA A 85 -6.53 13.51 -3.01
C ALA A 85 -7.21 14.46 -4.03
N ILE A 86 -7.96 13.92 -4.98
CA ILE A 86 -8.71 14.73 -5.97
C ILE A 86 -9.76 15.63 -5.27
N CYS A 87 -10.47 15.08 -4.29
CA CYS A 87 -11.52 15.83 -3.56
C CYS A 87 -10.98 16.91 -2.62
N MET A 88 -9.68 16.92 -2.32
CA MET A 88 -9.03 18.02 -1.59
C MET A 88 -8.94 19.32 -2.43
N GLY A 89 -9.05 19.23 -3.78
CA GLY A 89 -8.95 20.38 -4.66
C GLY A 89 -7.66 21.19 -4.43
N ASP A 90 -7.76 22.50 -4.28
CA ASP A 90 -6.62 23.40 -4.08
C ASP A 90 -5.83 23.13 -2.79
N ALA A 91 -6.38 22.40 -1.83
CA ALA A 91 -5.66 21.98 -0.62
C ALA A 91 -4.62 20.88 -0.91
N PHE A 92 -4.77 20.15 -2.02
CA PHE A 92 -3.80 19.20 -2.50
C PHE A 92 -2.74 19.90 -3.36
N ASP A 93 -1.71 20.45 -2.72
CA ASP A 93 -0.54 21.08 -3.37
C ASP A 93 0.74 20.34 -2.97
N PRO A 94 0.98 19.12 -3.50
CA PRO A 94 2.17 18.35 -3.17
C PRO A 94 3.43 18.97 -3.80
N LYS A 95 4.51 19.03 -3.02
CA LYS A 95 5.87 19.21 -3.54
C LYS A 95 6.56 17.87 -3.76
N MET A 96 6.10 16.86 -3.03
CA MET A 96 6.55 15.47 -3.16
C MET A 96 5.36 14.54 -2.93
N THR A 97 5.36 13.42 -3.65
CA THR A 97 4.46 12.30 -3.40
C THR A 97 5.27 11.03 -3.23
N ALA A 98 4.84 10.14 -2.35
CA ALA A 98 5.43 8.83 -2.18
C ALA A 98 4.33 7.81 -1.87
N GLY A 99 4.59 6.54 -2.15
CA GLY A 99 3.63 5.47 -1.87
C GLY A 99 4.31 4.20 -1.41
N HIS A 100 3.62 3.44 -0.55
CA HIS A 100 4.08 2.14 -0.12
C HIS A 100 3.43 1.05 -0.96
N SER A 101 4.23 0.25 -1.71
CA SER A 101 3.75 -0.86 -2.54
C SER A 101 2.70 -0.38 -3.57
N LEU A 102 1.43 -0.82 -3.47
CA LEU A 102 0.36 -0.32 -4.35
C LEU A 102 0.18 1.21 -4.26
N GLY A 103 0.52 1.82 -3.14
CA GLY A 103 0.46 3.27 -2.94
C GLY A 103 1.36 4.06 -3.89
N GLU A 104 2.38 3.43 -4.49
CA GLU A 104 3.20 4.06 -5.55
C GLU A 104 2.35 4.45 -6.76
N PHE A 105 1.39 3.61 -7.15
CA PHE A 105 0.45 3.94 -8.23
C PHE A 105 -0.46 5.11 -7.84
N SER A 106 -0.91 5.16 -6.59
CA SER A 106 -1.67 6.32 -6.08
C SER A 106 -0.83 7.58 -6.11
N ALA A 107 0.45 7.51 -5.72
CA ALA A 107 1.37 8.64 -5.78
C ALA A 107 1.63 9.12 -7.22
N LEU A 108 1.76 8.20 -8.18
CA LEU A 108 1.94 8.53 -9.61
C LEU A 108 0.69 9.22 -10.20
N VAL A 109 -0.51 8.76 -9.85
CA VAL A 109 -1.74 9.43 -10.28
C VAL A 109 -1.86 10.80 -9.62
N ALA A 110 -1.60 10.90 -8.33
CA ALA A 110 -1.65 12.16 -7.59
C ALA A 110 -0.62 13.19 -8.09
N ALA A 111 0.53 12.73 -8.60
CA ALA A 111 1.55 13.56 -9.24
C ALA A 111 1.25 13.91 -10.71
N GLY A 112 0.16 13.39 -11.29
CA GLY A 112 -0.20 13.59 -12.70
C GLY A 112 0.65 12.79 -13.70
N ALA A 113 1.42 11.80 -13.23
CA ALA A 113 2.25 10.93 -14.08
C ALA A 113 1.44 9.79 -14.72
N LEU A 114 0.30 9.41 -14.12
CA LEU A 114 -0.66 8.46 -14.67
C LEU A 114 -2.06 9.06 -14.64
N SER A 115 -2.92 8.64 -15.59
CA SER A 115 -4.35 8.91 -15.49
C SER A 115 -4.98 8.06 -14.36
N PHE A 116 -6.13 8.50 -13.85
CA PHE A 116 -6.92 7.72 -12.89
C PHE A 116 -7.25 6.33 -13.43
N GLU A 117 -7.68 6.27 -14.69
CA GLU A 117 -8.09 5.04 -15.37
C GLU A 117 -6.94 4.06 -15.55
N ASP A 118 -5.79 4.55 -16.00
CA ASP A 118 -4.62 3.69 -16.19
C ASP A 118 -4.04 3.23 -14.86
N GLY A 119 -4.00 4.11 -13.86
CA GLY A 119 -3.61 3.76 -12.50
C GLY A 119 -4.47 2.62 -11.93
N LEU A 120 -5.80 2.73 -12.07
CA LEU A 120 -6.73 1.70 -11.60
C LEU A 120 -6.55 0.37 -12.35
N ARG A 121 -6.43 0.41 -13.69
CA ARG A 121 -6.19 -0.81 -14.50
C ARG A 121 -4.88 -1.50 -14.11
N LEU A 122 -3.81 -0.72 -13.91
CA LEU A 122 -2.51 -1.26 -13.51
C LEU A 122 -2.55 -1.88 -12.12
N VAL A 123 -3.18 -1.23 -11.14
CA VAL A 123 -3.35 -1.76 -9.78
C VAL A 123 -4.18 -3.04 -9.81
N TYR A 124 -5.25 -3.08 -10.58
CA TYR A 124 -6.07 -4.29 -10.72
C TYR A 124 -5.29 -5.44 -11.39
N ALA A 125 -4.60 -5.16 -12.49
CA ALA A 125 -3.76 -6.15 -13.17
C ALA A 125 -2.66 -6.69 -12.23
N ARG A 126 -2.03 -5.82 -11.44
CA ARG A 126 -1.08 -6.20 -10.40
C ARG A 126 -1.71 -7.12 -9.36
N ALA A 127 -2.88 -6.77 -8.84
CA ALA A 127 -3.59 -7.57 -7.85
C ALA A 127 -3.91 -8.97 -8.36
N MET A 128 -4.39 -9.06 -9.60
CA MET A 128 -4.69 -10.35 -10.25
C MET A 128 -3.43 -11.19 -10.50
N ALA A 129 -2.32 -10.57 -10.92
CA ALA A 129 -1.05 -11.25 -11.12
C ALA A 129 -0.48 -11.79 -9.80
N MET A 130 -0.55 -11.01 -8.72
CA MET A 130 -0.13 -11.44 -7.39
C MET A 130 -0.98 -12.59 -6.86
N GLN A 131 -2.29 -12.53 -7.02
CA GLN A 131 -3.18 -13.62 -6.62
C GLN A 131 -2.86 -14.90 -7.38
N LYS A 132 -2.73 -14.82 -8.71
CA LYS A 132 -2.36 -15.97 -9.54
C LYS A 132 -1.00 -16.57 -9.13
N ALA A 133 -0.03 -15.76 -8.79
CA ALA A 133 1.27 -16.22 -8.32
C ALA A 133 1.14 -16.99 -6.99
N CYS A 134 0.35 -16.48 -6.03
CA CYS A 134 0.10 -17.16 -4.76
C CYS A 134 -0.68 -18.47 -4.92
N GLU A 135 -1.59 -18.55 -5.89
CA GLU A 135 -2.32 -19.80 -6.22
C GLU A 135 -1.41 -20.84 -6.87
N ALA A 136 -0.49 -20.41 -7.73
CA ALA A 136 0.46 -21.30 -8.41
C ALA A 136 1.54 -21.85 -7.45
N GLN A 137 1.96 -21.06 -6.48
CA GLN A 137 3.00 -21.42 -5.51
C GLN A 137 2.53 -20.99 -4.11
N PRO A 138 2.11 -21.93 -3.24
CA PRO A 138 1.74 -21.64 -1.86
C PRO A 138 2.85 -20.92 -1.13
N SER A 139 2.62 -19.67 -0.81
CA SER A 139 3.59 -18.77 -0.20
C SER A 139 2.92 -17.88 0.85
N THR A 140 3.75 -17.31 1.73
CA THR A 140 3.28 -16.39 2.76
C THR A 140 4.34 -15.34 3.06
N MET A 141 3.94 -14.34 3.85
CA MET A 141 4.82 -13.28 4.34
C MET A 141 4.72 -13.20 5.87
N ALA A 142 5.76 -12.70 6.50
CA ALA A 142 5.75 -12.43 7.93
C ALA A 142 6.45 -11.10 8.24
N ALA A 143 5.85 -10.32 9.16
CA ALA A 143 6.46 -9.10 9.66
C ALA A 143 7.42 -9.42 10.80
N ILE A 144 8.66 -8.94 10.69
CA ILE A 144 9.73 -9.09 11.67
C ILE A 144 10.04 -7.72 12.28
N ILE A 145 9.97 -7.63 13.61
CA ILE A 145 10.16 -6.36 14.31
C ILE A 145 11.17 -6.55 15.45
N GLY A 146 12.11 -5.63 15.55
CA GLY A 146 13.00 -5.48 16.69
C GLY A 146 14.30 -6.28 16.62
N LEU A 147 14.68 -6.72 15.42
CA LEU A 147 16.03 -7.25 15.13
C LEU A 147 16.75 -6.32 14.15
N PRO A 148 18.10 -6.29 14.19
CA PRO A 148 18.90 -5.69 13.13
C PRO A 148 18.64 -6.37 11.78
N ASP A 149 18.67 -5.60 10.70
CA ASP A 149 18.36 -6.08 9.35
C ASP A 149 19.30 -7.21 8.93
N GLU A 150 20.59 -7.08 9.23
CA GLU A 150 21.63 -8.07 8.91
C GLU A 150 21.35 -9.43 9.59
N LYS A 151 20.76 -9.41 10.81
CA LYS A 151 20.43 -10.65 11.52
C LYS A 151 19.24 -11.37 10.89
N VAL A 152 18.27 -10.61 10.38
CA VAL A 152 17.13 -11.18 9.64
C VAL A 152 17.60 -11.77 8.30
N GLU A 153 18.48 -11.06 7.60
CA GLU A 153 19.08 -11.50 6.33
C GLU A 153 19.87 -12.80 6.50
N GLU A 154 20.71 -12.88 7.56
CA GLU A 154 21.51 -14.08 7.88
C GLU A 154 20.60 -15.31 8.06
N ILE A 155 19.54 -15.19 8.85
CA ILE A 155 18.62 -16.30 9.13
C ILE A 155 17.85 -16.68 7.86
N CYS A 156 17.36 -15.70 7.09
CA CYS A 156 16.69 -15.99 5.82
C CYS A 156 17.63 -16.69 4.83
N ALA A 157 18.87 -16.24 4.72
CA ALA A 157 19.86 -16.84 3.83
C ALA A 157 20.22 -18.28 4.24
N ALA A 158 20.26 -18.58 5.53
CA ALA A 158 20.53 -19.93 6.05
C ALA A 158 19.40 -20.93 5.74
N ILE A 159 18.15 -20.43 5.66
CA ILE A 159 16.96 -21.25 5.36
C ILE A 159 16.73 -21.36 3.86
N ASN A 160 17.09 -20.32 3.09
CA ASN A 160 16.81 -20.24 1.67
C ASN A 160 17.57 -21.29 0.87
N GLY A 161 16.85 -22.08 0.06
CA GLY A 161 17.41 -23.15 -0.76
C GLY A 161 16.48 -23.55 -1.90
N GLU A 162 16.89 -24.54 -2.68
CA GLU A 162 16.08 -25.08 -3.76
C GLU A 162 14.80 -25.72 -3.19
N GLY A 163 13.63 -25.23 -3.65
CA GLY A 163 12.33 -25.68 -3.17
C GLY A 163 11.96 -25.20 -1.75
N HIS A 164 12.77 -24.33 -1.13
CA HIS A 164 12.58 -23.84 0.25
C HIS A 164 12.88 -22.34 0.36
N VAL A 165 12.16 -21.52 -0.39
CA VAL A 165 12.43 -20.08 -0.52
C VAL A 165 12.09 -19.31 0.76
N CYS A 166 13.06 -18.52 1.25
CA CYS A 166 12.90 -17.56 2.33
C CYS A 166 13.77 -16.33 2.05
N VAL A 167 13.16 -15.17 1.81
CA VAL A 167 13.88 -13.93 1.45
C VAL A 167 13.33 -12.73 2.19
N CYS A 168 14.18 -11.72 2.43
CA CYS A 168 13.74 -10.40 2.84
C CYS A 168 13.08 -9.70 1.64
N ALA A 169 11.81 -9.34 1.79
CA ALA A 169 10.98 -8.78 0.72
C ALA A 169 10.79 -7.26 0.86
N ASN A 170 10.63 -6.75 2.08
CA ASN A 170 10.44 -5.32 2.34
C ASN A 170 11.34 -4.87 3.49
N TYR A 171 12.01 -3.74 3.27
CA TYR A 171 12.77 -2.98 4.27
C TYR A 171 11.97 -1.72 4.59
N ASN A 172 11.02 -1.81 5.55
CA ASN A 172 10.09 -0.72 5.82
C ASN A 172 10.73 0.41 6.62
N ASN A 173 11.50 0.05 7.64
CA ASN A 173 12.37 0.97 8.39
C ASN A 173 13.41 0.13 9.16
N PRO A 174 14.47 0.75 9.74
CA PRO A 174 15.44 0.03 10.56
C PRO A 174 14.76 -0.81 11.64
N GLY A 175 15.00 -2.12 11.63
CA GLY A 175 14.42 -3.08 12.56
C GLY A 175 12.95 -3.47 12.28
N GLN A 176 12.44 -3.17 11.10
CA GLN A 176 11.13 -3.65 10.63
C GLN A 176 11.21 -4.13 9.19
N LEU A 177 11.35 -5.42 9.02
CA LEU A 177 11.39 -6.10 7.74
C LEU A 177 10.14 -6.96 7.53
N VAL A 178 9.88 -7.27 6.27
CA VAL A 178 8.93 -8.33 5.89
C VAL A 178 9.70 -9.39 5.15
N ILE A 179 9.55 -10.65 5.58
CA ILE A 179 10.11 -11.81 4.90
C ILE A 179 9.01 -12.51 4.08
N SER A 180 9.38 -13.11 2.96
CA SER A 180 8.47 -13.80 2.05
C SER A 180 9.08 -15.11 1.57
N GLY A 181 8.25 -16.11 1.35
CA GLY A 181 8.70 -17.41 0.85
C GLY A 181 7.66 -18.51 0.98
N HIS A 182 8.12 -19.75 0.87
CA HIS A 182 7.27 -20.91 1.08
C HIS A 182 6.71 -20.94 2.51
N VAL A 183 5.50 -21.42 2.67
CA VAL A 183 4.78 -21.40 3.97
C VAL A 183 5.61 -22.07 5.07
N GLU A 184 6.27 -23.17 4.78
CA GLU A 184 7.10 -23.91 5.73
C GLU A 184 8.37 -23.15 6.07
N ALA A 185 9.09 -22.63 5.05
CA ALA A 185 10.30 -21.83 5.23
C ALA A 185 10.06 -20.57 6.08
N ILE A 186 8.95 -19.88 5.84
CA ILE A 186 8.57 -18.71 6.66
C ILE A 186 8.18 -19.12 8.07
N GLY A 187 7.56 -20.29 8.25
CA GLY A 187 7.31 -20.85 9.59
C GLY A 187 8.61 -21.05 10.38
N GLU A 188 9.57 -21.75 9.78
CA GLU A 188 10.89 -21.99 10.36
C GLU A 188 11.63 -20.66 10.66
N ALA A 189 11.63 -19.74 9.69
CA ALA A 189 12.25 -18.42 9.88
C ALA A 189 11.63 -17.66 11.06
N CYS A 190 10.31 -17.67 11.22
CA CYS A 190 9.63 -17.02 12.33
C CYS A 190 10.06 -17.60 13.69
N GLU A 191 10.26 -18.92 13.78
CA GLU A 191 10.73 -19.59 15.02
C GLU A 191 12.19 -19.19 15.33
N GLN A 192 13.07 -19.25 14.34
CA GLN A 192 14.48 -18.87 14.52
C GLN A 192 14.64 -17.38 14.85
N LEU A 193 13.88 -16.50 14.19
CA LEU A 193 13.90 -15.06 14.44
C LEU A 193 13.36 -14.70 15.84
N LYS A 194 12.33 -15.40 16.33
CA LYS A 194 11.86 -15.25 17.71
C LYS A 194 12.93 -15.70 18.71
N ALA A 195 13.58 -16.84 18.47
CA ALA A 195 14.67 -17.32 19.30
C ALA A 195 15.88 -16.37 19.31
N ALA A 196 16.12 -15.66 18.20
CA ALA A 196 17.14 -14.63 18.08
C ALA A 196 16.75 -13.29 18.75
N GLY A 197 15.54 -13.15 19.28
CA GLY A 197 15.10 -11.97 20.04
C GLY A 197 14.17 -11.01 19.30
N ALA A 198 13.57 -11.40 18.18
CA ALA A 198 12.55 -10.58 17.53
C ALA A 198 11.39 -10.31 18.49
N LYS A 199 11.00 -9.03 18.63
CA LYS A 199 9.82 -8.63 19.41
C LYS A 199 8.52 -9.14 18.79
N ARG A 200 8.53 -9.24 17.46
CA ARG A 200 7.43 -9.79 16.67
C ARG A 200 7.99 -10.52 15.45
N ALA A 201 7.53 -11.75 15.25
CA ALA A 201 7.69 -12.51 14.01
C ALA A 201 6.37 -13.28 13.78
N CYS A 202 5.51 -12.75 12.92
CA CYS A 202 4.17 -13.30 12.69
C CYS A 202 3.72 -13.10 11.24
N ARG A 203 2.95 -14.08 10.79
CA ARG A 203 2.24 -14.11 9.50
C ARG A 203 1.03 -13.19 9.50
#